data_f6733a7e5d4d2c1f5412467cc13406f9
#
_entry.id   f6733a7e5d4d2c1f5412467cc13406f9
#
_cell.length_a   1.000
_cell.length_b   1.000
_cell.length_c   1.000
_cell.angle_alpha   90.00
_cell.angle_beta   90.00
_cell.angle_gamma   90.00
#
_symmetry.space_group_name_H-M   'P 1'
#
loop_
_entity.id
_entity.type
_entity.pdbx_description
1 polymer ?
#
loop_
_entity_poly.entity_id
_entity_poly.type
_entity_poly.pdbx_seq_one_letter_code
_entity_poly.pdbx_strand_id
1 'polypeptide(L)'
;KTALEIAPRSTVFTTHTPVIAGHDVFPAEIVKPYLEPLKNSLGTDENEILSWGRPAWKDSEGQFSMFVLGLRMAQHLNGVSRLHGSVARKMWAHVWPEKPVDEIPITHITNGAHVPTWISYEISLLLDRYLGPGWSRHPWNPVIMNRIDGIYNEELWRVHELNRSKLIRTCRELMVKQYEKRNAPKSIMGDIESVLDQNALTIVFARRFATYKRSHLLFMDPDRLESILTAVEDGVHYEDGGHQEGYIASASGYWGSGEPDGATNLHAALQ
;
A
#
# COMPACT_ATOMS: atom_id res chain seq x y z
N LYS A 1 -30.85 -11.54 -22.12
CA LYS A 1 -31.53 -10.63 -21.13
C LYS A 1 -31.42 -11.14 -19.70
N THR A 2 -31.80 -12.39 -19.41
CA THR A 2 -31.76 -12.95 -18.05
C THR A 2 -30.36 -12.86 -17.38
N ALA A 3 -29.29 -13.12 -18.12
CA ALA A 3 -27.93 -13.03 -17.59
C ALA A 3 -27.57 -11.58 -17.16
N LEU A 4 -27.96 -10.59 -17.96
CA LEU A 4 -27.72 -9.18 -17.64
C LEU A 4 -28.54 -8.65 -16.45
N GLU A 5 -29.64 -9.33 -16.11
CA GLU A 5 -30.42 -9.01 -14.92
C GLU A 5 -29.88 -9.71 -13.66
N ILE A 6 -29.37 -10.93 -13.81
CA ILE A 6 -28.90 -11.74 -12.67
C ILE A 6 -27.47 -11.37 -12.28
N ALA A 7 -26.56 -11.19 -13.25
CA ALA A 7 -25.14 -10.94 -12.96
C ALA A 7 -24.92 -9.73 -12.04
N PRO A 8 -25.54 -8.56 -12.26
CA PRO A 8 -25.37 -7.43 -11.35
C PRO A 8 -25.85 -7.72 -9.93
N ARG A 9 -26.95 -8.48 -9.76
CA ARG A 9 -27.53 -8.81 -8.46
C ARG A 9 -26.63 -9.72 -7.60
N SER A 10 -25.79 -10.51 -8.24
CA SER A 10 -24.86 -11.42 -7.59
C SER A 10 -23.42 -10.90 -7.55
N THR A 11 -23.20 -9.66 -8.02
CA THR A 11 -21.88 -9.06 -8.12
C THR A 11 -21.69 -7.95 -7.10
N VAL A 12 -20.56 -8.01 -6.40
CA VAL A 12 -20.04 -6.93 -5.55
C VAL A 12 -18.81 -6.36 -6.21
N PHE A 13 -18.76 -5.05 -6.39
CA PHE A 13 -17.58 -4.38 -6.93
C PHE A 13 -16.93 -3.51 -5.87
N THR A 14 -15.68 -3.80 -5.56
CA THR A 14 -14.90 -3.09 -4.55
C THR A 14 -13.83 -2.24 -5.21
N THR A 15 -13.84 -0.92 -4.94
CA THR A 15 -12.77 -0.03 -5.38
C THR A 15 -11.71 0.13 -4.31
N HIS A 16 -10.43 0.11 -4.73
CA HIS A 16 -9.28 0.19 -3.83
C HIS A 16 -8.44 1.46 -4.04
N THR A 17 -8.65 2.18 -5.14
CA THR A 17 -7.75 3.25 -5.58
C THR A 17 -8.43 4.61 -5.55
N PRO A 18 -7.89 5.61 -4.82
CA PRO A 18 -8.47 6.95 -4.72
C PRO A 18 -7.97 7.92 -5.81
N VAL A 19 -7.37 7.40 -6.89
CA VAL A 19 -6.81 8.21 -8.00
C VAL A 19 -7.24 7.64 -9.34
N ILE A 20 -7.64 8.52 -10.26
CA ILE A 20 -8.12 8.14 -11.61
C ILE A 20 -7.04 7.38 -12.39
N ALA A 21 -5.78 7.79 -12.30
CA ALA A 21 -4.65 7.13 -12.97
C ALA A 21 -4.44 5.64 -12.58
N GLY A 22 -5.10 5.16 -11.54
CA GLY A 22 -5.08 3.76 -11.13
C GLY A 22 -6.19 2.91 -11.77
N HIS A 23 -6.94 3.44 -12.74
CA HIS A 23 -8.05 2.77 -13.40
C HIS A 23 -7.76 2.67 -14.90
N ASP A 24 -7.78 1.44 -15.39
CA ASP A 24 -7.49 1.18 -16.80
C ASP A 24 -8.61 1.67 -17.70
N VAL A 25 -8.22 2.42 -18.72
CA VAL A 25 -9.08 2.90 -19.79
C VAL A 25 -8.42 2.54 -21.12
N PHE A 26 -9.14 1.89 -21.97
CA PHE A 26 -8.66 1.39 -23.26
C PHE A 26 -9.38 2.06 -24.42
N PRO A 27 -8.71 2.29 -25.57
CA PRO A 27 -9.39 2.55 -26.82
C PRO A 27 -10.36 1.40 -27.15
N ALA A 28 -11.58 1.73 -27.55
CA ALA A 28 -12.62 0.73 -27.87
C ALA A 28 -12.13 -0.30 -28.90
N GLU A 29 -11.31 0.12 -29.85
CA GLU A 29 -10.75 -0.74 -30.91
C GLU A 29 -9.91 -1.89 -30.36
N ILE A 30 -9.19 -1.66 -29.25
CA ILE A 30 -8.40 -2.70 -28.57
C ILE A 30 -9.32 -3.71 -27.86
N VAL A 31 -10.46 -3.26 -27.37
CA VAL A 31 -11.38 -4.08 -26.57
C VAL A 31 -12.32 -4.92 -27.46
N LYS A 32 -12.73 -4.40 -28.61
CA LYS A 32 -13.67 -5.05 -29.54
C LYS A 32 -13.40 -6.53 -29.81
N PRO A 33 -12.17 -6.96 -30.16
CA PRO A 33 -11.90 -8.37 -30.43
C PRO A 33 -12.22 -9.31 -29.26
N TYR A 34 -12.10 -8.82 -28.05
CA TYR A 34 -12.41 -9.59 -26.83
C TYR A 34 -13.90 -9.61 -26.50
N LEU A 35 -14.69 -8.71 -27.07
CA LEU A 35 -16.14 -8.65 -26.87
C LEU A 35 -16.92 -9.54 -27.83
N GLU A 36 -16.33 -9.98 -28.95
CA GLU A 36 -16.99 -10.79 -29.96
C GLU A 36 -17.64 -12.08 -29.40
N PRO A 37 -16.98 -12.88 -28.54
CA PRO A 37 -17.60 -14.04 -27.92
C PRO A 37 -18.80 -13.67 -27.01
N LEU A 38 -18.77 -12.51 -26.35
CA LEU A 38 -19.88 -12.03 -25.53
C LEU A 38 -21.07 -11.59 -26.39
N LYS A 39 -20.83 -10.89 -27.46
CA LYS A 39 -21.84 -10.48 -28.44
C LYS A 39 -22.65 -11.69 -28.93
N ASN A 40 -21.97 -12.74 -29.37
CA ASN A 40 -22.60 -13.96 -29.84
C ASN A 40 -23.35 -14.69 -28.72
N SER A 41 -22.78 -14.78 -27.55
CA SER A 41 -23.37 -15.46 -26.38
C SER A 41 -24.59 -14.73 -25.82
N LEU A 42 -24.57 -13.41 -25.79
CA LEU A 42 -25.65 -12.59 -25.21
C LEU A 42 -26.71 -12.20 -26.21
N GLY A 43 -26.45 -12.37 -27.53
CA GLY A 43 -27.34 -11.94 -28.59
C GLY A 43 -27.58 -10.43 -28.61
N THR A 44 -26.52 -9.66 -28.34
CA THR A 44 -26.53 -8.19 -28.27
C THR A 44 -25.55 -7.61 -29.30
N ASP A 45 -25.62 -6.33 -29.57
CA ASP A 45 -24.67 -5.69 -30.50
C ASP A 45 -23.41 -5.16 -29.76
N GLU A 46 -22.38 -4.90 -30.52
CA GLU A 46 -21.08 -4.41 -30.01
C GLU A 46 -21.21 -3.05 -29.31
N ASN A 47 -22.03 -2.16 -29.85
CA ASN A 47 -22.22 -0.81 -29.30
C ASN A 47 -22.91 -0.88 -27.93
N GLU A 48 -23.85 -1.80 -27.75
CA GLU A 48 -24.49 -2.04 -26.47
C GLU A 48 -23.45 -2.50 -25.45
N ILE A 49 -22.59 -3.47 -25.76
CA ILE A 49 -21.53 -3.95 -24.85
C ILE A 49 -20.54 -2.82 -24.54
N LEU A 50 -20.09 -2.08 -25.55
CA LEU A 50 -19.19 -0.95 -25.36
C LEU A 50 -19.82 0.16 -24.50
N SER A 51 -21.14 0.33 -24.54
CA SER A 51 -21.84 1.31 -23.73
C SER A 51 -21.72 1.03 -22.24
N TRP A 52 -21.59 -0.23 -21.82
CA TRP A 52 -21.46 -0.62 -20.40
C TRP A 52 -20.16 -0.14 -19.77
N GLY A 53 -19.07 -0.07 -20.55
CA GLY A 53 -17.77 0.45 -20.08
C GLY A 53 -17.47 1.87 -20.53
N ARG A 54 -18.42 2.55 -21.21
CA ARG A 54 -18.18 3.92 -21.70
C ARG A 54 -18.11 4.89 -20.52
N PRO A 55 -17.01 5.60 -20.34
CA PRO A 55 -16.94 6.68 -19.37
C PRO A 55 -17.91 7.82 -19.75
N ALA A 56 -18.33 8.59 -18.75
CA ALA A 56 -19.26 9.70 -18.95
C ALA A 56 -18.57 11.09 -18.78
N TRP A 57 -17.25 11.13 -18.86
CA TRP A 57 -16.52 12.41 -18.88
C TRP A 57 -16.35 12.94 -20.29
N LYS A 58 -16.04 14.24 -20.37
CA LYS A 58 -15.78 14.92 -21.65
C LYS A 58 -14.59 14.24 -22.37
N ASP A 59 -14.70 14.10 -23.68
CA ASP A 59 -13.67 13.48 -24.54
C ASP A 59 -13.45 11.97 -24.31
N SER A 60 -14.45 11.26 -23.78
CA SER A 60 -14.42 9.80 -23.60
C SER A 60 -14.93 9.00 -24.81
N GLU A 61 -15.23 9.66 -25.92
CA GLU A 61 -15.70 9.00 -27.11
C GLU A 61 -14.66 7.99 -27.62
N GLY A 62 -15.10 6.78 -27.92
CA GLY A 62 -14.19 5.70 -28.33
C GLY A 62 -13.35 5.09 -27.23
N GLN A 63 -13.62 5.41 -25.96
CA GLN A 63 -12.94 4.81 -24.80
C GLN A 63 -13.83 3.78 -24.10
N PHE A 64 -13.17 2.79 -23.48
CA PHE A 64 -13.77 1.76 -22.65
C PHE A 64 -13.03 1.64 -21.33
N SER A 65 -13.72 1.84 -20.22
CA SER A 65 -13.19 1.70 -18.87
C SER A 65 -13.70 0.40 -18.23
N MET A 66 -12.78 -0.48 -17.86
CA MET A 66 -13.10 -1.68 -17.10
C MET A 66 -13.71 -1.35 -15.75
N PHE A 67 -13.31 -0.22 -15.17
CA PHE A 67 -13.84 0.24 -13.90
C PHE A 67 -15.32 0.67 -14.02
N VAL A 68 -15.65 1.45 -15.05
CA VAL A 68 -17.06 1.85 -15.32
C VAL A 68 -17.94 0.64 -15.61
N LEU A 69 -17.40 -0.34 -16.35
CA LEU A 69 -18.06 -1.62 -16.54
C LEU A 69 -18.38 -2.28 -15.19
N GLY A 70 -17.39 -2.37 -14.30
CA GLY A 70 -17.56 -2.92 -12.95
C GLY A 70 -18.62 -2.19 -12.13
N LEU A 71 -18.62 -0.84 -12.19
CA LEU A 71 -19.63 -0.02 -11.52
C LEU A 71 -21.06 -0.27 -12.01
N ARG A 72 -21.23 -0.48 -13.34
CA ARG A 72 -22.56 -0.71 -13.95
C ARG A 72 -23.04 -2.14 -13.82
N MET A 73 -22.11 -3.10 -13.74
CA MET A 73 -22.43 -4.53 -13.69
C MET A 73 -22.43 -5.09 -12.27
N ALA A 74 -22.47 -4.23 -11.24
CA ALA A 74 -22.58 -4.66 -9.87
C ALA A 74 -23.69 -3.89 -9.15
N GLN A 75 -24.54 -4.61 -8.42
CA GLN A 75 -25.59 -4.01 -7.60
C GLN A 75 -25.01 -3.45 -6.29
N HIS A 76 -23.94 -4.06 -5.78
CA HIS A 76 -23.32 -3.66 -4.54
C HIS A 76 -21.93 -3.09 -4.80
N LEU A 77 -21.75 -1.81 -4.45
CA LEU A 77 -20.51 -1.06 -4.69
C LEU A 77 -19.96 -0.57 -3.38
N ASN A 78 -18.68 -0.77 -3.14
CA ASN A 78 -18.04 -0.27 -1.92
C ASN A 78 -16.61 0.20 -2.12
N GLY A 79 -16.23 1.24 -1.35
CA GLY A 79 -14.86 1.58 -1.08
C GLY A 79 -14.33 0.83 0.13
N VAL A 80 -13.00 0.82 0.31
CA VAL A 80 -12.31 0.02 1.34
C VAL A 80 -12.14 0.72 2.70
N SER A 81 -12.78 1.86 2.89
CA SER A 81 -12.94 2.58 4.16
C SER A 81 -14.02 3.64 4.05
N ARG A 82 -14.50 4.18 5.18
CA ARG A 82 -15.50 5.26 5.18
C ARG A 82 -15.02 6.48 4.37
N LEU A 83 -13.77 6.91 4.58
CA LEU A 83 -13.18 8.01 3.82
C LEU A 83 -13.11 7.68 2.33
N HIS A 84 -12.62 6.48 1.99
CA HIS A 84 -12.50 6.07 0.60
C HIS A 84 -13.88 5.97 -0.09
N GLY A 85 -14.91 5.49 0.57
CA GLY A 85 -16.28 5.50 0.04
C GLY A 85 -16.75 6.92 -0.31
N SER A 86 -16.48 7.91 0.55
CA SER A 86 -16.78 9.32 0.26
C SER A 86 -15.99 9.86 -0.93
N VAL A 87 -14.69 9.57 -1.00
CA VAL A 87 -13.84 9.96 -2.15
C VAL A 87 -14.32 9.30 -3.44
N ALA A 88 -14.64 8.00 -3.40
CA ALA A 88 -15.13 7.26 -4.56
C ALA A 88 -16.45 7.82 -5.10
N ARG A 89 -17.41 8.17 -4.23
CA ARG A 89 -18.64 8.84 -4.67
C ARG A 89 -18.37 10.12 -5.45
N LYS A 90 -17.49 10.98 -4.93
CA LYS A 90 -17.11 12.23 -5.61
C LYS A 90 -16.40 11.96 -6.95
N MET A 91 -15.50 11.01 -6.97
CA MET A 91 -14.70 10.64 -8.15
C MET A 91 -15.58 10.11 -9.29
N TRP A 92 -16.57 9.27 -8.95
CA TRP A 92 -17.41 8.57 -9.91
C TRP A 92 -18.81 9.17 -10.07
N ALA A 93 -19.03 10.40 -9.59
CA ALA A 93 -20.32 11.10 -9.69
C ALA A 93 -20.82 11.21 -11.14
N HIS A 94 -19.90 11.33 -12.10
CA HIS A 94 -20.23 11.41 -13.53
C HIS A 94 -20.90 10.14 -14.10
N VAL A 95 -20.79 8.99 -13.43
CA VAL A 95 -21.49 7.75 -13.84
C VAL A 95 -22.98 7.82 -13.50
N TRP A 96 -23.33 8.65 -12.53
CA TRP A 96 -24.73 8.91 -12.09
C TRP A 96 -25.05 10.41 -12.09
N PRO A 97 -25.12 11.05 -13.27
CA PRO A 97 -25.27 12.51 -13.37
C PRO A 97 -26.60 13.02 -12.75
N GLU A 98 -27.60 12.15 -12.67
CA GLU A 98 -28.90 12.48 -12.09
C GLU A 98 -28.95 12.40 -10.55
N LYS A 99 -27.85 11.93 -9.91
CA LYS A 99 -27.84 11.71 -8.45
C LYS A 99 -26.95 12.72 -7.74
N PRO A 100 -27.42 13.26 -6.61
CA PRO A 100 -26.54 13.94 -5.66
C PRO A 100 -25.41 13.01 -5.18
N VAL A 101 -24.25 13.58 -4.87
CA VAL A 101 -23.06 12.81 -4.47
C VAL A 101 -23.33 11.85 -3.31
N ASP A 102 -24.15 12.26 -2.37
CA ASP A 102 -24.48 11.47 -1.16
C ASP A 102 -25.39 10.28 -1.45
N GLU A 103 -26.14 10.33 -2.56
CA GLU A 103 -27.04 9.26 -3.01
C GLU A 103 -26.41 8.30 -4.01
N ILE A 104 -25.15 8.53 -4.41
CA ILE A 104 -24.42 7.61 -5.28
C ILE A 104 -24.24 6.27 -4.57
N PRO A 105 -24.58 5.13 -5.23
CA PRO A 105 -24.69 3.83 -4.58
C PRO A 105 -23.32 3.19 -4.27
N ILE A 106 -22.35 3.98 -3.82
CA ILE A 106 -21.05 3.49 -3.36
C ILE A 106 -21.00 3.61 -1.84
N THR A 107 -21.06 2.48 -1.17
CA THR A 107 -20.94 2.37 0.28
C THR A 107 -19.47 2.21 0.71
N HIS A 108 -19.22 1.71 1.90
CA HIS A 108 -17.87 1.33 2.31
C HIS A 108 -17.90 0.07 3.18
N ILE A 109 -16.86 -0.73 3.01
CA ILE A 109 -16.51 -1.82 3.91
C ILE A 109 -15.04 -1.60 4.27
N THR A 110 -14.77 -1.35 5.55
CA THR A 110 -13.39 -1.11 5.98
C THR A 110 -12.59 -2.39 5.87
N ASN A 111 -11.43 -2.33 5.21
CA ASN A 111 -10.53 -3.48 5.11
C ASN A 111 -10.16 -3.99 6.50
N GLY A 112 -10.23 -5.29 6.66
CA GLY A 112 -9.66 -5.97 7.82
C GLY A 112 -8.14 -6.05 7.75
N ALA A 113 -7.50 -6.18 8.90
CA ALA A 113 -6.09 -6.51 9.01
C ALA A 113 -5.96 -7.96 9.52
N HIS A 114 -5.31 -8.82 8.74
CA HIS A 114 -4.99 -10.16 9.19
C HIS A 114 -3.67 -10.14 9.95
N VAL A 115 -3.76 -9.89 11.25
CA VAL A 115 -2.60 -9.72 12.14
C VAL A 115 -1.57 -10.83 12.00
N PRO A 116 -1.93 -12.13 11.95
CA PRO A 116 -0.95 -13.22 11.80
C PRO A 116 -0.08 -13.15 10.53
N THR A 117 -0.55 -12.48 9.46
CA THR A 117 0.26 -12.30 8.24
C THR A 117 1.34 -11.23 8.40
N TRP A 118 1.08 -10.23 9.25
CA TRP A 118 1.91 -9.02 9.33
C TRP A 118 2.80 -8.98 10.57
N ILE A 119 2.54 -9.84 11.55
CA ILE A 119 3.31 -9.92 12.77
C ILE A 119 4.49 -10.89 12.60
N SER A 120 5.62 -10.56 13.20
CA SER A 120 6.76 -11.49 13.23
C SER A 120 6.48 -12.69 14.14
N TYR A 121 7.16 -13.80 13.86
CA TYR A 121 7.05 -15.01 14.66
C TYR A 121 7.43 -14.76 16.13
N GLU A 122 8.47 -13.97 16.37
CA GLU A 122 8.96 -13.65 17.72
C GLU A 122 7.95 -12.85 18.53
N ILE A 123 7.30 -11.85 17.90
CA ILE A 123 6.23 -11.10 18.55
C ILE A 123 5.01 -12.00 18.74
N SER A 124 4.69 -12.88 17.81
CA SER A 124 3.59 -13.84 17.98
C SER A 124 3.80 -14.72 19.21
N LEU A 125 5.02 -15.24 19.43
CA LEU A 125 5.35 -16.02 20.62
C LEU A 125 5.25 -15.20 21.91
N LEU A 126 5.66 -13.94 21.87
CA LEU A 126 5.51 -13.04 23.03
C LEU A 126 4.03 -12.84 23.34
N LEU A 127 3.20 -12.57 22.35
CA LEU A 127 1.76 -12.40 22.52
C LEU A 127 1.07 -13.68 22.98
N ASP A 128 1.46 -14.86 22.47
CA ASP A 128 0.94 -16.14 22.95
C ASP A 128 1.18 -16.35 24.45
N ARG A 129 2.34 -15.90 24.95
CA ARG A 129 2.69 -16.00 26.37
C ARG A 129 1.82 -15.12 27.24
N TYR A 130 1.59 -13.86 26.85
CA TYR A 130 0.87 -12.88 27.65
C TYR A 130 -0.64 -12.89 27.44
N LEU A 131 -1.08 -13.06 26.19
CA LEU A 131 -2.49 -13.00 25.82
C LEU A 131 -3.16 -14.40 25.82
N GLY A 132 -2.34 -15.45 25.74
CA GLY A 132 -2.78 -16.83 25.55
C GLY A 132 -2.98 -17.20 24.08
N PRO A 133 -2.97 -18.50 23.72
CA PRO A 133 -2.87 -18.99 22.33
C PRO A 133 -4.09 -18.70 21.46
N GLY A 134 -5.12 -18.08 22.01
CA GLY A 134 -6.34 -17.72 21.27
C GLY A 134 -6.42 -16.28 20.80
N TRP A 135 -5.45 -15.42 21.13
CA TRP A 135 -5.51 -13.98 20.85
C TRP A 135 -5.66 -13.67 19.35
N SER A 136 -4.99 -14.40 18.48
CA SER A 136 -5.02 -14.16 17.03
C SER A 136 -6.37 -14.48 16.39
N ARG A 137 -7.19 -15.32 17.02
CA ARG A 137 -8.55 -15.63 16.56
C ARG A 137 -9.58 -14.61 17.00
N HIS A 138 -9.29 -13.88 18.09
CA HIS A 138 -10.20 -12.91 18.70
C HIS A 138 -9.47 -11.58 19.01
N PRO A 139 -8.80 -10.96 18.02
CA PRO A 139 -8.00 -9.73 18.24
C PRO A 139 -8.85 -8.51 18.64
N TRP A 140 -10.17 -8.63 18.56
CA TRP A 140 -11.12 -7.60 18.98
C TRP A 140 -11.66 -7.78 20.41
N ASN A 141 -11.28 -8.86 21.08
CA ASN A 141 -11.77 -9.11 22.44
C ASN A 141 -11.00 -8.24 23.45
N PRO A 142 -11.65 -7.25 24.09
CA PRO A 142 -10.97 -6.31 24.97
C PRO A 142 -10.38 -7.00 26.22
N VAL A 143 -10.98 -8.09 26.69
CA VAL A 143 -10.46 -8.85 27.84
C VAL A 143 -9.11 -9.49 27.53
N ILE A 144 -8.94 -9.95 26.30
CA ILE A 144 -7.65 -10.50 25.84
C ILE A 144 -6.68 -9.35 25.60
N MET A 145 -7.10 -8.32 24.89
CA MET A 145 -6.23 -7.23 24.45
C MET A 145 -5.72 -6.36 25.61
N ASN A 146 -6.48 -6.19 26.67
CA ASN A 146 -6.03 -5.45 27.86
C ASN A 146 -4.83 -6.11 28.58
N ARG A 147 -4.53 -7.39 28.26
CA ARG A 147 -3.33 -8.06 28.78
C ARG A 147 -2.03 -7.58 28.11
N ILE A 148 -2.12 -6.85 27.01
CA ILE A 148 -0.96 -6.25 26.34
C ILE A 148 -0.20 -5.33 27.31
N ASP A 149 -0.92 -4.59 28.13
CA ASP A 149 -0.33 -3.67 29.12
C ASP A 149 0.51 -4.39 30.20
N GLY A 150 0.35 -5.71 30.33
CA GLY A 150 1.15 -6.56 31.21
C GLY A 150 2.46 -7.06 30.60
N ILE A 151 2.75 -6.74 29.35
CA ILE A 151 4.02 -7.13 28.70
C ILE A 151 5.13 -6.25 29.29
N TYR A 152 6.19 -6.89 29.81
CA TYR A 152 7.36 -6.15 30.28
C TYR A 152 8.08 -5.47 29.12
N ASN A 153 8.42 -4.19 29.32
CA ASN A 153 9.10 -3.37 28.30
C ASN A 153 10.39 -4.01 27.80
N GLU A 154 11.16 -4.63 28.69
CA GLU A 154 12.42 -5.29 28.37
C GLU A 154 12.23 -6.49 27.45
N GLU A 155 11.15 -7.26 27.63
CA GLU A 155 10.85 -8.40 26.74
C GLU A 155 10.40 -7.91 25.36
N LEU A 156 9.53 -6.89 25.33
CA LEU A 156 9.09 -6.27 24.08
C LEU A 156 10.28 -5.69 23.31
N TRP A 157 11.16 -4.98 24.04
CA TRP A 157 12.36 -4.38 23.44
C TRP A 157 13.30 -5.43 22.84
N ARG A 158 13.63 -6.49 23.58
CA ARG A 158 14.48 -7.59 23.09
C ARG A 158 13.94 -8.24 21.82
N VAL A 159 12.63 -8.47 21.76
CA VAL A 159 11.99 -9.03 20.57
C VAL A 159 12.07 -8.05 19.41
N HIS A 160 11.91 -6.76 19.68
CA HIS A 160 12.04 -5.72 18.68
C HIS A 160 13.46 -5.63 18.10
N GLU A 161 14.49 -5.66 18.97
CA GLU A 161 15.90 -5.70 18.56
C GLU A 161 16.22 -6.92 17.68
N LEU A 162 15.72 -8.09 18.07
CA LEU A 162 15.90 -9.30 17.28
C LEU A 162 15.29 -9.16 15.87
N ASN A 163 14.10 -8.60 15.78
CA ASN A 163 13.44 -8.36 14.49
C ASN A 163 14.18 -7.33 13.66
N ARG A 164 14.67 -6.25 14.26
CA ARG A 164 15.48 -5.23 13.60
C ARG A 164 16.77 -5.84 13.05
N SER A 165 17.48 -6.63 13.84
CA SER A 165 18.68 -7.33 13.41
C SER A 165 18.43 -8.27 12.24
N LYS A 166 17.31 -8.99 12.23
CA LYS A 166 16.88 -9.84 11.11
C LYS A 166 16.58 -9.03 9.85
N LEU A 167 15.88 -7.90 10.01
CA LEU A 167 15.56 -7.00 8.89
C LEU A 167 16.84 -6.47 8.25
N ILE A 168 17.77 -5.93 9.04
CA ILE A 168 19.03 -5.37 8.56
C ILE A 168 19.84 -6.43 7.84
N ARG A 169 19.97 -7.63 8.40
CA ARG A 169 20.66 -8.74 7.73
C ARG A 169 20.01 -9.07 6.39
N THR A 170 18.69 -9.20 6.34
CA THR A 170 17.96 -9.47 5.10
C THR A 170 18.16 -8.36 4.07
N CYS A 171 18.13 -7.09 4.49
CA CYS A 171 18.41 -5.97 3.61
C CYS A 171 19.83 -6.06 3.01
N ARG A 172 20.84 -6.32 3.83
CA ARG A 172 22.22 -6.48 3.38
C ARG A 172 22.37 -7.63 2.39
N GLU A 173 21.81 -8.80 2.68
CA GLU A 173 21.80 -9.95 1.78
C GLU A 173 21.14 -9.65 0.42
N LEU A 174 20.02 -8.94 0.44
CA LEU A 174 19.32 -8.52 -0.79
C LEU A 174 20.13 -7.49 -1.57
N MET A 175 20.77 -6.54 -0.90
CA MET A 175 21.66 -5.57 -1.54
C MET A 175 22.84 -6.27 -2.20
N VAL A 176 23.52 -7.17 -1.52
CA VAL A 176 24.62 -7.98 -2.11
C VAL A 176 24.14 -8.66 -3.39
N LYS A 177 23.05 -9.42 -3.34
CA LYS A 177 22.48 -10.11 -4.51
C LYS A 177 22.13 -9.15 -5.66
N GLN A 178 21.66 -7.95 -5.35
CA GLN A 178 21.28 -6.95 -6.34
C GLN A 178 22.53 -6.35 -7.02
N TYR A 179 23.55 -6.02 -6.23
CA TYR A 179 24.81 -5.48 -6.74
C TYR A 179 25.62 -6.52 -7.53
N GLU A 180 25.64 -7.78 -7.11
CA GLU A 180 26.20 -8.89 -7.88
C GLU A 180 25.56 -9.02 -9.27
N LYS A 181 24.23 -8.96 -9.34
CA LYS A 181 23.50 -8.99 -10.62
C LYS A 181 23.85 -7.81 -11.54
N ARG A 182 24.25 -6.68 -10.99
CA ARG A 182 24.64 -5.47 -11.72
C ARG A 182 26.14 -5.42 -12.01
N ASN A 183 26.92 -6.45 -11.65
CA ASN A 183 28.39 -6.47 -11.75
C ASN A 183 29.02 -5.23 -11.09
N ALA A 184 28.53 -4.82 -9.94
CA ALA A 184 29.03 -3.65 -9.22
C ALA A 184 30.48 -3.86 -8.75
N PRO A 185 31.30 -2.79 -8.63
CA PRO A 185 32.65 -2.86 -8.11
C PRO A 185 32.72 -3.45 -6.70
N LYS A 186 33.79 -4.20 -6.40
CA LYS A 186 33.98 -4.81 -5.08
C LYS A 186 34.06 -3.81 -3.93
N SER A 187 34.48 -2.57 -4.20
CA SER A 187 34.49 -1.48 -3.21
C SER A 187 33.09 -1.21 -2.65
N ILE A 188 32.08 -1.13 -3.53
CA ILE A 188 30.68 -0.94 -3.12
C ILE A 188 30.16 -2.15 -2.31
N MET A 189 30.64 -3.36 -2.63
CA MET A 189 30.26 -4.56 -1.90
C MET A 189 30.76 -4.55 -0.46
N GLY A 190 31.96 -3.98 -0.21
CA GLY A 190 32.53 -3.83 1.14
C GLY A 190 31.72 -2.89 2.05
N ASP A 191 31.14 -1.85 1.48
CA ASP A 191 30.34 -0.86 2.23
C ASP A 191 28.97 -1.40 2.67
N ILE A 192 28.47 -2.46 2.02
CA ILE A 192 27.15 -3.03 2.34
C ILE A 192 27.09 -3.59 3.76
N GLU A 193 28.20 -4.10 4.29
CA GLU A 193 28.25 -4.65 5.64
C GLU A 193 28.06 -3.57 6.72
N SER A 194 28.39 -2.31 6.43
CA SER A 194 28.22 -1.16 7.32
C SER A 194 26.87 -0.44 7.17
N VAL A 195 26.12 -0.71 6.08
CA VAL A 195 24.81 -0.08 5.86
C VAL A 195 23.81 -0.52 6.92
N LEU A 196 23.08 0.42 7.50
CA LEU A 196 22.08 0.22 8.55
C LEU A 196 22.70 -0.32 9.86
N ASP A 197 23.01 0.58 10.76
CA ASP A 197 23.46 0.20 12.12
C ASP A 197 22.35 -0.49 12.89
N GLN A 198 22.67 -1.60 13.56
CA GLN A 198 21.70 -2.36 14.36
C GLN A 198 21.27 -1.61 15.63
N ASN A 199 22.07 -0.68 16.12
CA ASN A 199 21.80 0.09 17.32
C ASN A 199 21.10 1.43 17.02
N ALA A 200 21.12 1.88 15.75
CA ALA A 200 20.48 3.11 15.34
C ALA A 200 18.95 2.95 15.13
N LEU A 201 18.20 4.02 15.36
CA LEU A 201 16.78 4.09 15.02
C LEU A 201 16.62 3.90 13.50
N THR A 202 15.85 2.90 13.10
CA THR A 202 15.56 2.63 11.69
C THR A 202 14.15 3.08 11.34
N ILE A 203 14.02 4.10 10.49
CA ILE A 203 12.74 4.58 9.97
C ILE A 203 12.61 4.14 8.52
N VAL A 204 11.52 3.43 8.18
CA VAL A 204 11.29 2.88 6.84
C VAL A 204 10.05 3.49 6.22
N PHE A 205 10.19 4.05 5.01
CA PHE A 205 9.09 4.44 4.15
C PHE A 205 9.08 3.56 2.89
N ALA A 206 8.29 2.50 2.89
CA ALA A 206 8.19 1.52 1.80
C ALA A 206 6.81 1.62 1.12
N ARG A 207 6.62 2.63 0.27
CA ARG A 207 5.37 2.88 -0.47
C ARG A 207 5.68 3.26 -1.92
N ARG A 208 4.74 2.98 -2.84
CA ARG A 208 4.81 3.51 -4.20
C ARG A 208 4.80 5.04 -4.15
N PHE A 209 5.63 5.68 -4.98
CA PHE A 209 5.62 7.13 -5.11
C PHE A 209 4.33 7.57 -5.82
N ALA A 210 3.38 8.05 -5.04
CA ALA A 210 2.14 8.66 -5.49
C ALA A 210 1.79 9.78 -4.51
N THR A 211 1.24 10.88 -5.02
CA THR A 211 0.96 12.09 -4.24
C THR A 211 0.17 11.81 -2.96
N TYR A 212 -0.82 10.92 -3.02
CA TYR A 212 -1.63 10.58 -1.85
C TYR A 212 -0.89 9.75 -0.78
N LYS A 213 0.28 9.15 -1.10
CA LYS A 213 1.13 8.46 -0.13
C LYS A 213 1.98 9.41 0.71
N ARG A 214 2.06 10.69 0.30
CA ARG A 214 2.64 11.78 1.08
C ARG A 214 4.08 11.55 1.54
N SER A 215 4.92 10.91 0.71
CA SER A 215 6.33 10.65 1.03
C SER A 215 7.11 11.92 1.39
N HIS A 216 6.74 13.06 0.79
CA HIS A 216 7.36 14.36 1.03
C HIS A 216 7.09 14.95 2.42
N LEU A 217 6.08 14.47 3.16
CA LEU A 217 5.72 15.05 4.46
C LEU A 217 6.88 14.97 5.47
N LEU A 218 7.72 13.94 5.38
CA LEU A 218 8.87 13.79 6.26
C LEU A 218 9.86 14.97 6.13
N PHE A 219 9.93 15.57 4.94
CA PHE A 219 10.89 16.63 4.61
C PHE A 219 10.26 18.01 4.52
N MET A 220 8.97 18.16 4.83
CA MET A 220 8.27 19.47 4.75
C MET A 220 8.68 20.43 5.88
N ASP A 221 9.19 19.89 6.97
CA ASP A 221 9.67 20.63 8.12
C ASP A 221 11.02 20.04 8.55
N PRO A 222 12.13 20.46 7.89
CA PRO A 222 13.46 19.94 8.17
C PRO A 222 13.93 20.22 9.59
N ASP A 223 13.61 21.40 10.14
CA ASP A 223 14.03 21.80 11.49
C ASP A 223 13.37 20.89 12.55
N ARG A 224 12.10 20.55 12.32
CA ARG A 224 11.39 19.60 13.19
C ARG A 224 11.94 18.19 13.05
N LEU A 225 12.28 17.77 11.82
CA LEU A 225 12.88 16.46 11.58
C LEU A 225 14.23 16.34 12.30
N GLU A 226 15.09 17.36 12.15
CA GLU A 226 16.37 17.44 12.86
C GLU A 226 16.17 17.37 14.37
N SER A 227 15.26 18.17 14.92
CA SER A 227 14.92 18.16 16.34
C SER A 227 14.48 16.78 16.86
N ILE A 228 13.67 16.04 16.06
CA ILE A 228 13.25 14.69 16.41
C ILE A 228 14.43 13.71 16.39
N LEU A 229 15.29 13.78 15.37
CA LEU A 229 16.46 12.91 15.26
C LEU A 229 17.45 13.16 16.38
N THR A 230 17.76 14.42 16.67
CA THR A 230 18.65 14.81 17.80
C THR A 230 18.08 14.39 19.16
N ALA A 231 16.76 14.58 19.39
CA ALA A 231 16.12 14.16 20.63
C ALA A 231 16.16 12.63 20.83
N VAL A 232 16.19 11.85 19.75
CA VAL A 232 16.36 10.39 19.82
C VAL A 232 17.80 10.04 20.19
N GLU A 233 18.78 10.76 19.69
CA GLU A 233 20.19 10.60 20.08
C GLU A 233 20.41 10.93 21.57
N ASP A 234 19.86 12.05 22.03
CA ASP A 234 19.96 12.48 23.44
C ASP A 234 19.18 11.60 24.41
N GLY A 235 18.09 10.97 23.95
CA GLY A 235 17.23 10.09 24.78
C GLY A 235 17.75 8.66 24.94
N VAL A 236 18.73 8.24 24.15
CA VAL A 236 19.36 6.90 24.22
C VAL A 236 20.73 7.03 24.87
N HIS A 237 20.80 7.58 26.07
CA HIS A 237 21.98 7.45 26.93
C HIS A 237 22.08 6.00 27.43
N TYR A 238 22.75 5.13 26.68
CA TYR A 238 23.46 4.01 27.26
C TYR A 238 24.75 4.56 27.88
N GLU A 239 25.03 4.18 29.11
CA GLU A 239 26.22 4.61 29.88
C GLU A 239 27.58 4.19 29.27
N ASP A 240 27.60 3.69 28.04
CA ASP A 240 28.82 3.34 27.32
C ASP A 240 29.00 4.28 26.09
N GLY A 241 29.67 5.35 26.33
CA GLY A 241 30.37 6.37 25.54
C GLY A 241 30.54 6.27 24.02
N GLY A 242 29.53 5.88 23.27
CA GLY A 242 29.57 5.83 21.81
C GLY A 242 28.51 6.76 21.20
N HIS A 243 28.98 7.75 20.46
CA HIS A 243 28.11 8.55 19.58
C HIS A 243 27.46 7.63 18.54
N GLN A 244 26.13 7.57 18.52
CA GLN A 244 25.39 6.84 17.51
C GLN A 244 24.86 7.83 16.46
N GLU A 245 25.36 7.72 15.25
CA GLU A 245 24.80 8.45 14.10
C GLU A 245 23.52 7.76 13.60
N GLY A 246 22.43 8.52 13.47
CA GLY A 246 21.17 8.04 12.89
C GLY A 246 21.28 7.94 11.36
N TYR A 247 20.93 6.81 10.78
CA TYR A 247 20.93 6.61 9.33
C TYR A 247 19.50 6.60 8.78
N ILE A 248 19.26 7.44 7.76
CA ILE A 248 18.03 7.38 6.95
C ILE A 248 18.34 6.59 5.69
N ALA A 249 17.79 5.40 5.55
CA ALA A 249 17.92 4.60 4.33
C ALA A 249 16.60 4.56 3.56
N SER A 250 16.60 5.03 2.32
CA SER A 250 15.50 4.83 1.38
C SER A 250 15.78 3.63 0.49
N ALA A 251 15.08 2.52 0.69
CA ALA A 251 15.08 1.41 -0.25
C ALA A 251 13.98 1.68 -1.30
N SER A 252 14.34 2.25 -2.45
CA SER A 252 13.48 2.28 -3.62
C SER A 252 13.48 0.91 -4.27
N GLY A 253 12.55 0.05 -3.89
CA GLY A 253 12.25 -1.18 -4.60
C GLY A 253 11.65 -0.85 -5.96
N TYR A 254 12.42 -1.04 -7.01
CA TYR A 254 12.01 -0.88 -8.39
C TYR A 254 11.08 -2.05 -8.77
N TRP A 255 9.78 -1.79 -8.83
CA TRP A 255 8.80 -2.65 -9.50
C TRP A 255 8.16 -1.85 -10.62
N GLY A 256 8.50 -2.17 -11.85
CA GLY A 256 7.80 -1.62 -13.02
C GLY A 256 8.74 -1.07 -14.07
N SER A 257 8.66 -1.67 -15.19
CA SER A 257 9.06 -1.31 -16.56
C SER A 257 9.46 0.13 -16.81
N GLY A 258 10.71 0.32 -17.24
CA GLY A 258 11.10 1.35 -18.20
C GLY A 258 11.36 2.73 -17.66
N GLU A 259 12.61 3.01 -17.62
CA GLU A 259 13.42 4.22 -17.70
C GLU A 259 14.19 4.61 -16.44
N PRO A 260 15.51 4.76 -16.58
CA PRO A 260 16.41 5.08 -15.48
C PRO A 260 16.71 6.57 -15.44
N ASP A 261 15.76 7.39 -14.97
CA ASP A 261 16.08 8.79 -14.69
C ASP A 261 15.40 9.25 -13.40
N GLY A 262 16.21 9.51 -12.39
CA GLY A 262 15.77 10.21 -11.19
C GLY A 262 16.05 9.58 -9.84
N ALA A 263 17.05 8.72 -9.69
CA ALA A 263 17.62 8.44 -8.38
C ALA A 263 18.45 9.66 -7.93
N THR A 264 17.80 10.69 -7.46
CA THR A 264 18.48 11.77 -6.72
C THR A 264 19.02 11.16 -5.44
N ASN A 265 20.33 11.09 -5.37
CA ASN A 265 21.11 10.68 -4.22
C ASN A 265 20.68 11.55 -3.03
N LEU A 266 20.00 10.98 -2.06
CA LEU A 266 19.60 11.67 -0.83
C LEU A 266 20.83 12.21 -0.06
N HIS A 267 22.00 11.57 -0.26
CA HIS A 267 23.28 12.01 0.31
C HIS A 267 23.76 13.36 -0.24
N ALA A 268 23.35 13.75 -1.46
CA ALA A 268 23.67 15.05 -2.05
C ALA A 268 22.73 16.18 -1.63
N ALA A 269 21.63 15.88 -0.98
CA ALA A 269 20.66 16.87 -0.50
C ALA A 269 20.85 17.27 0.97
N LEU A 270 21.76 16.58 1.69
CA LEU A 270 22.07 16.85 3.10
C LEU A 270 23.47 17.40 3.32
N GLN A 271 24.22 17.72 2.25
CA GLN A 271 25.43 18.54 2.24
C GLN A 271 25.13 19.93 1.68
#